data_c2824f8da8715b2e7da39d735c2d6f61
#
_entry.id   c2824f8da8715b2e7da39d735c2d6f61
#
_cell.length_a   1.000
_cell.length_b   1.000
_cell.length_c   1.000
_cell.angle_alpha   90.00
_cell.angle_beta   90.00
_cell.angle_gamma   90.00
#
_symmetry.space_group_name_H-M   'P 1'
#
loop_
_entity.id
_entity.type
_entity.pdbx_description
1 polymer ?
#
loop_
_entity_poly.entity_id
_entity_poly.type
_entity_poly.pdbx_seq_one_letter_code
_entity_poly.pdbx_strand_id
1 'polypeptide(L)'
;CKEILVLEEGYPVVEEQLKGFLGKGVTVHGRLDGTLQRDGELTPDAVGKALGKEIQSYYAIPEVVEQRPPALCQGCGHRDMYEALNEVIAEYNGTAKVFGDIGCYTLGALPPFRAIDSCIDMGASITMAKGASDAGVFPAISVIGDSTFTHSGMTGLLDCVNENTNITIVISDNETTAM
;
A
#
# COMPACT_ATOMS: atom_id res chain seq x y z
N CYS A 1 -32.38 -17.63 -5.73
CA CYS A 1 -31.44 -17.88 -4.62
C CYS A 1 -31.78 -16.91 -3.50
N LYS A 2 -31.58 -17.33 -2.24
CA LYS A 2 -31.90 -16.52 -1.06
C LYS A 2 -30.64 -15.96 -0.42
N GLU A 3 -29.52 -16.60 -0.67
CA GLU A 3 -28.21 -16.27 -0.11
C GLU A 3 -27.14 -16.29 -1.20
N ILE A 4 -26.22 -15.36 -1.15
CA ILE A 4 -25.08 -15.24 -2.05
C ILE A 4 -23.85 -15.05 -1.17
N LEU A 5 -22.83 -15.90 -1.36
CA LEU A 5 -21.51 -15.68 -0.80
C LEU A 5 -20.60 -15.08 -1.88
N VAL A 6 -20.08 -13.91 -1.64
CA VAL A 6 -19.13 -13.23 -2.53
C VAL A 6 -17.71 -13.57 -2.08
N LEU A 7 -16.95 -14.19 -2.97
CA LEU A 7 -15.54 -14.54 -2.76
C LEU A 7 -14.68 -13.59 -3.59
N GLU A 8 -14.24 -12.53 -2.97
CA GLU A 8 -13.35 -11.56 -3.61
C GLU A 8 -12.20 -11.17 -2.68
N GLU A 9 -11.06 -10.87 -3.27
CA GLU A 9 -9.86 -10.44 -2.56
C GLU A 9 -9.66 -8.92 -2.76
N GLY A 10 -9.10 -8.27 -1.75
CA GLY A 10 -8.96 -6.82 -1.74
C GLY A 10 -10.23 -6.10 -1.26
N TYR A 11 -10.56 -4.97 -1.87
CA TYR A 11 -11.74 -4.20 -1.53
C TYR A 11 -13.02 -4.91 -2.00
N PRO A 12 -14.09 -4.96 -1.19
CA PRO A 12 -15.29 -5.73 -1.48
C PRO A 12 -16.24 -5.04 -2.50
N VAL A 13 -15.76 -4.83 -3.73
CA VAL A 13 -16.47 -4.09 -4.79
C VAL A 13 -17.72 -4.81 -5.26
N VAL A 14 -17.61 -6.12 -5.51
CA VAL A 14 -18.73 -6.93 -6.00
C VAL A 14 -19.79 -7.08 -4.91
N GLU A 15 -19.36 -7.30 -3.66
CA GLU A 15 -20.29 -7.38 -2.53
C GLU A 15 -21.08 -6.07 -2.33
N GLU A 16 -20.41 -4.92 -2.40
CA GLU A 16 -21.05 -3.61 -2.29
C GLU A 16 -22.07 -3.39 -3.42
N GLN A 17 -21.71 -3.71 -4.65
CA GLN A 17 -22.62 -3.57 -5.79
C GLN A 17 -23.83 -4.48 -5.65
N LEU A 18 -23.65 -5.75 -5.28
CA LEU A 18 -24.74 -6.68 -5.11
C LEU A 18 -25.69 -6.25 -3.98
N LYS A 19 -25.14 -5.78 -2.86
CA LYS A 19 -25.95 -5.22 -1.76
C LYS A 19 -26.74 -3.99 -2.19
N GLY A 20 -26.24 -3.21 -3.15
CA GLY A 20 -26.94 -2.06 -3.71
C GLY A 20 -28.05 -2.41 -4.71
N PHE A 21 -27.88 -3.48 -5.48
CA PHE A 21 -28.81 -3.87 -6.56
C PHE A 21 -29.87 -4.88 -6.14
N LEU A 22 -29.56 -5.77 -5.21
CA LEU A 22 -30.45 -6.85 -4.85
C LEU A 22 -31.53 -6.35 -3.89
N GLY A 23 -32.76 -6.68 -4.24
CA GLY A 23 -33.93 -6.30 -3.44
C GLY A 23 -34.05 -7.08 -2.13
N LYS A 24 -35.04 -6.72 -1.32
CA LYS A 24 -35.34 -7.39 -0.06
C LYS A 24 -35.58 -8.90 -0.26
N GLY A 25 -34.95 -9.72 0.55
CA GLY A 25 -35.12 -11.17 0.55
C GLY A 25 -33.94 -11.95 -0.06
N VAL A 26 -32.89 -11.27 -0.49
CA VAL A 26 -31.59 -11.90 -0.82
C VAL A 26 -30.56 -11.40 0.16
N THR A 27 -29.89 -12.30 0.87
CA THR A 27 -28.80 -11.96 1.77
C THR A 27 -27.46 -12.14 1.03
N VAL A 28 -26.62 -11.11 1.12
CA VAL A 28 -25.27 -11.14 0.52
C VAL A 28 -24.25 -11.20 1.66
N HIS A 29 -23.45 -12.25 1.65
CA HIS A 29 -22.38 -12.52 2.59
C HIS A 29 -21.02 -12.28 1.94
N GLY A 30 -20.05 -11.80 2.71
CA GLY A 30 -18.69 -11.59 2.23
C GLY A 30 -17.79 -10.94 3.27
N ARG A 31 -17.00 -9.96 2.87
CA ARG A 31 -16.07 -9.25 3.75
C ARG A 31 -16.76 -8.17 4.58
N LEU A 32 -17.87 -7.61 4.10
CA LEU A 32 -18.56 -6.50 4.77
C LEU A 32 -19.35 -6.95 5.99
N ASP A 33 -19.87 -8.15 5.99
CA ASP A 33 -20.60 -8.73 7.14
C ASP A 33 -19.73 -9.61 8.04
N GLY A 34 -18.44 -9.78 7.69
CA GLY A 34 -17.50 -10.58 8.46
C GLY A 34 -17.55 -12.09 8.20
N THR A 35 -18.35 -12.55 7.24
CA THR A 35 -18.36 -13.97 6.81
C THR A 35 -17.00 -14.38 6.24
N LEU A 36 -16.33 -13.45 5.55
CA LEU A 36 -14.91 -13.55 5.19
C LEU A 36 -14.10 -12.52 5.97
N GLN A 37 -12.83 -12.82 6.18
CA GLN A 37 -11.90 -11.87 6.80
C GLN A 37 -11.81 -10.57 5.98
N ARG A 38 -11.71 -9.43 6.67
CA ARG A 38 -11.72 -8.10 6.05
C ARG A 38 -10.49 -7.85 5.19
N ASP A 39 -9.36 -8.37 5.60
CA ASP A 39 -8.04 -8.21 4.99
C ASP A 39 -7.31 -9.56 4.86
N GLY A 40 -6.13 -9.55 4.22
CA GLY A 40 -5.34 -10.73 3.97
C GLY A 40 -5.81 -11.58 2.80
N GLU A 41 -5.08 -12.66 2.54
CA GLU A 41 -5.31 -13.56 1.41
C GLU A 41 -6.61 -14.37 1.55
N LEU A 42 -7.28 -14.57 0.43
CA LEU A 42 -8.43 -15.46 0.34
C LEU A 42 -7.97 -16.91 0.15
N THR A 43 -7.52 -17.53 1.23
CA THR A 43 -7.06 -18.91 1.22
C THR A 43 -8.21 -19.91 1.11
N PRO A 44 -7.96 -21.16 0.66
CA PRO A 44 -8.96 -22.22 0.69
C PRO A 44 -9.58 -22.43 2.08
N ASP A 45 -8.79 -22.26 3.13
CA ASP A 45 -9.26 -22.38 4.52
C ASP A 45 -10.23 -21.26 4.90
N ALA A 46 -9.97 -20.01 4.46
CA ALA A 46 -10.88 -18.90 4.68
C ALA A 46 -12.23 -19.16 4.01
N VAL A 47 -12.21 -19.65 2.77
CA VAL A 47 -13.42 -20.04 2.03
C VAL A 47 -14.13 -21.20 2.69
N GLY A 48 -13.38 -22.22 3.10
CA GLY A 48 -13.94 -23.38 3.81
C GLY A 48 -14.67 -22.98 5.08
N LYS A 49 -14.08 -22.12 5.89
CA LYS A 49 -14.71 -21.54 7.10
C LYS A 49 -16.00 -20.80 6.79
N ALA A 50 -15.98 -19.94 5.77
CA ALA A 50 -17.15 -19.19 5.33
C ALA A 50 -18.30 -20.10 4.86
N LEU A 51 -17.97 -21.28 4.34
CA LEU A 51 -18.94 -22.32 3.94
C LEU A 51 -19.31 -23.27 5.08
N GLY A 52 -18.89 -23.01 6.32
CA GLY A 52 -19.16 -23.86 7.49
C GLY A 52 -18.49 -25.23 7.42
N LYS A 53 -17.39 -25.36 6.68
CA LYS A 53 -16.61 -26.59 6.60
C LYS A 53 -15.61 -26.68 7.73
N GLU A 54 -15.41 -27.89 8.26
CA GLU A 54 -14.27 -28.16 9.13
C GLU A 54 -12.98 -28.06 8.32
N ILE A 55 -12.04 -27.24 8.82
CA ILE A 55 -10.73 -27.07 8.20
C ILE A 55 -9.77 -28.07 8.83
N GLN A 56 -9.26 -28.96 8.01
CA GLN A 56 -8.20 -29.86 8.42
C GLN A 56 -6.87 -29.22 8.07
N SER A 57 -6.03 -28.96 9.08
CA SER A 57 -4.65 -28.59 8.85
C SER A 57 -3.90 -29.81 8.33
N TYR A 58 -3.56 -29.81 7.05
CA TYR A 58 -2.95 -30.98 6.40
C TYR A 58 -1.47 -31.14 6.73
N TYR A 59 -0.77 -30.05 7.03
CA TYR A 59 0.67 -30.09 7.29
C TYR A 59 1.06 -29.06 8.35
N ALA A 60 1.86 -29.52 9.32
CA ALA A 60 2.58 -28.59 10.18
C ALA A 60 3.71 -27.92 9.36
N ILE A 61 3.88 -26.62 9.51
CA ILE A 61 5.00 -25.92 8.90
C ILE A 61 6.28 -26.44 9.58
N PRO A 62 7.24 -27.04 8.84
CA PRO A 62 8.49 -27.51 9.43
C PRO A 62 9.27 -26.35 10.08
N GLU A 63 9.94 -26.61 11.19
CA GLU A 63 10.76 -25.62 11.90
C GLU A 63 11.87 -25.00 11.05
N VAL A 64 12.31 -25.69 10.00
CA VAL A 64 13.30 -25.17 9.05
C VAL A 64 12.78 -24.03 8.17
N VAL A 65 11.46 -23.84 8.13
CA VAL A 65 10.83 -22.77 7.34
C VAL A 65 10.89 -21.46 8.12
N GLU A 66 11.78 -20.58 7.69
CA GLU A 66 11.87 -19.23 8.22
C GLU A 66 11.03 -18.25 7.40
N GLN A 67 10.41 -17.30 8.09
CA GLN A 67 9.71 -16.21 7.42
C GLN A 67 10.70 -15.30 6.71
N ARG A 68 10.40 -14.96 5.47
CA ARG A 68 11.15 -13.98 4.67
C ARG A 68 10.30 -12.74 4.43
N PRO A 69 10.28 -11.78 5.36
CA PRO A 69 9.56 -10.54 5.11
C PRO A 69 10.15 -9.83 3.89
N PRO A 70 9.33 -9.12 3.11
CA PRO A 70 9.81 -8.30 2.01
C PRO A 70 10.86 -7.31 2.50
N ALA A 71 11.95 -7.18 1.77
CA ALA A 71 13.03 -6.26 2.12
C ALA A 71 13.75 -5.77 0.86
N LEU A 72 14.33 -4.58 0.94
CA LEU A 72 15.23 -4.07 -0.10
C LEU A 72 16.47 -4.98 -0.23
N CYS A 73 16.88 -5.26 -1.45
CA CYS A 73 18.03 -6.10 -1.75
C CYS A 73 19.31 -5.54 -1.09
N GLN A 74 20.28 -6.42 -0.83
CA GLN A 74 21.61 -5.97 -0.38
C GLN A 74 22.30 -5.20 -1.51
N GLY A 75 22.93 -4.06 -1.17
CA GLY A 75 23.60 -3.19 -2.15
C GLY A 75 22.62 -2.41 -3.06
N CYS A 76 21.35 -2.39 -2.72
CA CYS A 76 20.36 -1.59 -3.44
C CYS A 76 20.50 -0.11 -3.09
N GLY A 77 20.58 0.79 -4.08
CA GLY A 77 20.70 2.25 -3.87
C GLY A 77 19.54 2.87 -3.08
N HIS A 78 18.36 2.24 -3.09
CA HIS A 78 17.25 2.68 -2.24
C HIS A 78 17.59 2.63 -0.74
N ARG A 79 18.49 1.75 -0.32
CA ARG A 79 18.93 1.66 1.08
C ARG A 79 19.71 2.90 1.48
N ASP A 80 20.67 3.29 0.66
CA ASP A 80 21.50 4.47 0.90
C ASP A 80 20.65 5.74 0.88
N MET A 81 19.69 5.81 -0.06
CA MET A 81 18.72 6.91 -0.12
C MET A 81 17.89 7.00 1.16
N TYR A 82 17.41 5.87 1.71
CA TYR A 82 16.61 5.90 2.95
C TYR A 82 17.43 6.16 4.20
N GLU A 83 18.70 5.75 4.24
CA GLU A 83 19.62 6.13 5.31
C GLU A 83 19.78 7.66 5.33
N ALA A 84 20.12 8.26 4.19
CA ALA A 84 20.25 9.71 4.07
C ALA A 84 18.93 10.45 4.35
N LEU A 85 17.80 9.94 3.86
CA LEU A 85 16.49 10.54 4.12
C LEU A 85 16.15 10.52 5.60
N ASN A 86 16.42 9.42 6.29
CA ASN A 86 16.17 9.31 7.74
C ASN A 86 17.04 10.26 8.56
N GLU A 87 18.28 10.50 8.16
CA GLU A 87 19.14 11.53 8.79
C GLU A 87 18.49 12.90 8.68
N VAL A 88 18.02 13.28 7.50
CA VAL A 88 17.33 14.56 7.28
C VAL A 88 16.02 14.65 8.09
N ILE A 89 15.19 13.60 8.07
CA ILE A 89 13.92 13.57 8.81
C ILE A 89 14.16 13.76 10.32
N ALA A 90 15.23 13.17 10.86
CA ALA A 90 15.57 13.29 12.28
C ALA A 90 15.77 14.73 12.73
N GLU A 91 16.26 15.63 11.86
CA GLU A 91 16.44 17.05 12.15
C GLU A 91 15.12 17.79 12.40
N TYR A 92 14.02 17.26 11.90
CA TYR A 92 12.68 17.87 12.02
C TYR A 92 11.85 17.36 13.21
N ASN A 93 12.45 16.60 14.14
CA ASN A 93 11.80 16.15 15.39
C ASN A 93 10.43 15.49 15.18
N GLY A 94 10.25 14.71 14.09
CA GLY A 94 9.04 13.97 13.79
C GLY A 94 7.92 14.78 13.10
N THR A 95 8.15 16.03 12.74
CA THR A 95 7.17 16.83 11.97
C THR A 95 7.18 16.51 10.48
N ALA A 96 8.32 16.07 9.95
CA ALA A 96 8.43 15.63 8.56
C ALA A 96 7.51 14.46 8.25
N LYS A 97 6.87 14.50 7.07
CA LYS A 97 6.05 13.41 6.56
C LYS A 97 6.50 12.98 5.19
N VAL A 98 6.62 11.67 5.01
CA VAL A 98 7.10 11.06 3.77
C VAL A 98 6.00 10.23 3.14
N PHE A 99 5.69 10.55 1.91
CA PHE A 99 4.68 9.90 1.10
C PHE A 99 5.35 9.07 0.01
N GLY A 100 5.09 7.78 -0.01
CA GLY A 100 5.54 6.87 -1.05
C GLY A 100 4.40 6.42 -1.94
N ASP A 101 4.73 5.72 -2.99
CA ASP A 101 3.81 5.01 -3.83
C ASP A 101 4.38 3.63 -4.24
N ILE A 102 3.93 3.01 -5.31
CA ILE A 102 4.17 1.59 -5.57
C ILE A 102 5.43 1.36 -6.40
N GLY A 103 6.37 0.64 -5.83
CA GLY A 103 7.64 0.21 -6.42
C GLY A 103 8.55 -0.41 -5.36
N CYS A 104 9.78 -0.83 -5.72
CA CYS A 104 10.73 -1.36 -4.73
C CYS A 104 10.98 -0.40 -3.55
N TYR A 105 10.98 0.89 -3.82
CA TYR A 105 11.14 1.92 -2.79
C TYR A 105 10.01 1.92 -1.75
N THR A 106 8.84 1.39 -2.04
CA THR A 106 7.77 1.22 -1.03
C THR A 106 8.24 0.40 0.17
N LEU A 107 9.20 -0.51 -0.03
CA LEU A 107 9.78 -1.31 1.05
C LEU A 107 10.55 -0.47 2.08
N GLY A 108 10.82 0.79 1.80
CA GLY A 108 11.31 1.75 2.79
C GLY A 108 10.34 2.04 3.94
N ALA A 109 9.06 1.67 3.81
CA ALA A 109 8.10 1.70 4.91
C ALA A 109 8.39 0.63 5.98
N LEU A 110 9.11 -0.42 5.62
CA LEU A 110 9.41 -1.55 6.49
C LEU A 110 10.74 -1.36 7.24
N PRO A 111 10.97 -2.13 8.32
CA PRO A 111 12.28 -2.15 8.96
C PRO A 111 13.39 -2.53 7.98
N PRO A 112 14.61 -2.01 8.13
CA PRO A 112 15.05 -1.13 9.23
C PRO A 112 14.70 0.35 9.05
N PHE A 113 14.30 0.80 7.85
CA PHE A 113 14.20 2.22 7.51
C PHE A 113 12.98 2.91 8.13
N ARG A 114 11.78 2.33 7.96
CA ARG A 114 10.51 2.93 8.42
C ARG A 114 10.38 4.41 8.03
N ALA A 115 10.82 4.73 6.82
CA ALA A 115 10.98 6.10 6.32
C ALA A 115 9.74 6.63 5.58
N ILE A 116 8.72 5.81 5.36
CA ILE A 116 7.49 6.18 4.64
C ILE A 116 6.32 6.13 5.61
N ASP A 117 5.56 7.23 5.70
CA ASP A 117 4.37 7.34 6.55
C ASP A 117 3.09 6.85 5.84
N SER A 118 3.01 6.98 4.52
CA SER A 118 1.82 6.60 3.75
C SER A 118 2.18 6.17 2.34
N CYS A 119 1.42 5.20 1.82
CA CYS A 119 1.56 4.67 0.46
C CYS A 119 0.17 4.27 -0.04
N ILE A 120 -0.21 4.67 -1.26
CA ILE A 120 -1.52 4.34 -1.85
C ILE A 120 -1.33 3.65 -3.19
N ASP A 121 -1.22 4.39 -4.30
CA ASP A 121 -1.12 3.85 -5.65
C ASP A 121 0.01 4.49 -6.44
N MET A 122 0.27 3.99 -7.64
CA MET A 122 1.35 4.50 -8.48
C MET A 122 1.14 5.98 -8.81
N GLY A 123 2.10 6.83 -8.40
CA GLY A 123 2.11 8.27 -8.65
C GLY A 123 1.43 9.13 -7.59
N ALA A 124 0.74 8.52 -6.62
CA ALA A 124 0.04 9.25 -5.57
C ALA A 124 0.97 9.95 -4.58
N SER A 125 2.24 9.57 -4.47
CA SER A 125 3.19 10.15 -3.51
C SER A 125 3.28 11.67 -3.62
N ILE A 126 3.37 12.19 -4.86
CA ILE A 126 3.50 13.64 -5.12
C ILE A 126 2.23 14.38 -4.72
N THR A 127 1.07 13.87 -5.13
CA THR A 127 -0.23 14.51 -4.82
C THR A 127 -0.59 14.41 -3.35
N MET A 128 -0.21 13.32 -2.67
CA MET A 128 -0.34 13.22 -1.21
C MET A 128 0.54 14.21 -0.48
N ALA A 129 1.83 14.36 -0.89
CA ALA A 129 2.73 15.35 -0.32
C ALA A 129 2.21 16.77 -0.54
N LYS A 130 1.67 17.05 -1.75
CA LYS A 130 1.01 18.32 -2.05
C LYS A 130 -0.15 18.58 -1.09
N GLY A 131 -1.10 17.68 -0.99
CA GLY A 131 -2.25 17.84 -0.10
C GLY A 131 -1.85 18.02 1.37
N ALA A 132 -0.81 17.33 1.81
CA ALA A 132 -0.27 17.50 3.16
C ALA A 132 0.36 18.88 3.35
N SER A 133 1.13 19.36 2.37
CA SER A 133 1.71 20.73 2.38
C SER A 133 0.61 21.79 2.40
N ASP A 134 -0.43 21.65 1.59
CA ASP A 134 -1.58 22.56 1.54
C ASP A 134 -2.33 22.58 2.89
N ALA A 135 -2.31 21.46 3.61
CA ALA A 135 -2.85 21.33 4.98
C ALA A 135 -1.88 21.83 6.07
N GLY A 136 -0.71 22.34 5.73
CA GLY A 136 0.25 22.93 6.66
C GLY A 136 1.31 21.95 7.20
N VAL A 137 1.44 20.75 6.63
CA VAL A 137 2.52 19.82 6.99
C VAL A 137 3.85 20.29 6.38
N PHE A 138 4.89 20.40 7.22
CA PHE A 138 6.22 20.76 6.76
C PHE A 138 7.32 20.06 7.58
N PRO A 139 8.34 19.52 6.90
CA PRO A 139 8.39 19.27 5.47
C PRO A 139 7.46 18.13 5.03
N ALA A 140 6.89 18.25 3.84
CA ALA A 140 6.18 17.18 3.14
C ALA A 140 7.07 16.68 1.99
N ILE A 141 7.38 15.38 2.01
CA ILE A 141 8.36 14.76 1.11
C ILE A 141 7.66 13.64 0.33
N SER A 142 7.84 13.63 -0.99
CA SER A 142 7.43 12.54 -1.86
C SER A 142 8.63 11.69 -2.23
N VAL A 143 8.49 10.36 -2.17
CA VAL A 143 9.47 9.40 -2.71
C VAL A 143 8.80 8.62 -3.81
N ILE A 144 9.36 8.64 -5.01
CA ILE A 144 8.82 8.01 -6.21
C ILE A 144 9.94 7.39 -7.04
N GLY A 145 9.70 6.23 -7.63
CA GLY A 145 10.63 5.62 -8.59
C GLY A 145 10.54 6.27 -9.98
N ASP A 146 11.59 6.12 -10.77
CA ASP A 146 11.70 6.63 -12.15
C ASP A 146 10.58 6.15 -13.06
N SER A 147 10.29 4.86 -13.06
CA SER A 147 9.21 4.27 -13.87
C SER A 147 7.83 4.76 -13.42
N THR A 148 7.56 4.80 -12.13
CA THR A 148 6.30 5.31 -11.58
C THR A 148 6.14 6.79 -11.84
N PHE A 149 7.24 7.57 -11.77
CA PHE A 149 7.23 8.98 -12.09
C PHE A 149 6.79 9.24 -13.53
N THR A 150 7.36 8.50 -14.49
CA THR A 150 6.97 8.64 -15.90
C THR A 150 5.58 8.09 -16.18
N HIS A 151 5.13 7.07 -15.45
CA HIS A 151 3.80 6.49 -15.58
C HIS A 151 2.68 7.46 -15.13
N SER A 152 2.81 8.06 -13.94
CA SER A 152 1.71 8.84 -13.33
C SER A 152 2.15 9.99 -12.40
N GLY A 153 3.45 10.15 -12.14
CA GLY A 153 3.95 11.21 -11.26
C GLY A 153 4.00 12.60 -11.89
N MET A 154 4.12 12.68 -13.21
CA MET A 154 4.32 13.94 -13.92
C MET A 154 3.16 14.93 -13.77
N THR A 155 1.93 14.45 -13.75
CA THR A 155 0.75 15.32 -13.56
C THR A 155 0.74 15.96 -12.19
N GLY A 156 1.08 15.19 -11.14
CA GLY A 156 1.24 15.70 -9.79
C GLY A 156 2.36 16.74 -9.68
N LEU A 157 3.49 16.51 -10.35
CA LEU A 157 4.57 17.50 -10.40
C LEU A 157 4.14 18.80 -11.07
N LEU A 158 3.44 18.71 -12.21
CA LEU A 158 2.96 19.91 -12.93
C LEU A 158 1.99 20.72 -12.07
N ASP A 159 1.12 20.06 -11.32
CA ASP A 159 0.21 20.73 -10.38
C ASP A 159 0.97 21.43 -9.26
N CYS A 160 1.95 20.76 -8.65
CA CYS A 160 2.81 21.36 -7.63
C CYS A 160 3.56 22.61 -8.15
N VAL A 161 4.07 22.57 -9.38
CA VAL A 161 4.77 23.71 -10.00
C VAL A 161 3.79 24.85 -10.26
N ASN A 162 2.60 24.54 -10.79
CA ASN A 162 1.60 25.56 -11.10
C ASN A 162 1.10 26.28 -9.84
N GLU A 163 0.91 25.54 -8.75
CA GLU A 163 0.45 26.09 -7.46
C GLU A 163 1.59 26.59 -6.56
N ASN A 164 2.85 26.47 -7.01
CA ASN A 164 4.04 26.81 -6.23
C ASN A 164 4.08 26.12 -4.85
N THR A 165 3.73 24.82 -4.83
CA THR A 165 3.60 24.02 -3.61
C THR A 165 4.96 23.76 -2.97
N ASN A 166 5.06 23.90 -1.65
CA ASN A 166 6.30 23.71 -0.89
C ASN A 166 6.49 22.24 -0.48
N ILE A 167 6.94 21.42 -1.41
CA ILE A 167 7.27 20.01 -1.16
C ILE A 167 8.66 19.67 -1.69
N THR A 168 9.20 18.55 -1.19
CA THR A 168 10.40 17.94 -1.75
C THR A 168 10.00 16.63 -2.46
N ILE A 169 10.42 16.47 -3.71
CA ILE A 169 10.20 15.25 -4.49
C ILE A 169 11.54 14.55 -4.68
N VAL A 170 11.64 13.33 -4.16
CA VAL A 170 12.80 12.45 -4.32
C VAL A 170 12.46 11.42 -5.39
N ILE A 171 13.05 11.54 -6.57
CA ILE A 171 12.92 10.57 -7.64
C ILE A 171 14.07 9.57 -7.51
N SER A 172 13.72 8.32 -7.19
CA SER A 172 14.69 7.24 -7.06
C SER A 172 14.89 6.56 -8.41
N ASP A 173 15.88 7.03 -9.15
CA ASP A 173 16.20 6.55 -10.49
C ASP A 173 17.24 5.44 -10.42
N ASN A 174 16.85 4.23 -10.80
CA ASN A 174 17.70 3.06 -10.93
C ASN A 174 17.65 2.42 -12.32
N GLU A 175 17.04 3.12 -13.28
CA GLU A 175 16.89 2.70 -14.68
C GLU A 175 16.24 1.32 -14.83
N THR A 176 15.44 0.88 -13.83
CA THR A 176 14.83 -0.45 -13.88
C THR A 176 13.50 -0.52 -13.16
N THR A 177 12.57 -1.28 -13.72
CA THR A 177 11.33 -1.67 -13.06
C THR A 177 11.47 -3.11 -12.58
N ALA A 178 11.65 -3.31 -11.27
CA ALA A 178 11.89 -4.63 -10.69
C ALA A 178 10.68 -5.17 -9.90
N MET A 179 9.78 -4.28 -9.47
CA MET A 179 8.57 -4.64 -8.73
C MET A 179 7.40 -3.78 -9.19
#